data_7267b296f23ec27d80baf4d1aa42641f
#
_entry.id   7267b296f23ec27d80baf4d1aa42641f
#
_cell.length_a   1.000
_cell.length_b   1.000
_cell.length_c   1.000
_cell.angle_alpha   90.00
_cell.angle_beta   90.00
_cell.angle_gamma   90.00
#
_symmetry.space_group_name_H-M   'P 1'
#
loop_
_entity.id
_entity.type
_entity.pdbx_description
1 polymer ?
#
loop_
_entity_poly.entity_id
_entity_poly.type
_entity_poly.pdbx_seq_one_letter_code
_entity_poly.pdbx_strand_id
1 'polypeptide(L)'
;WRELYEILSYMVKQPFYCGEDQKKYYQETKRKTDRDKMNPVYKRFFDIEDSVKANRLETRERAIANGWDTKIDENGHVVSDDAVSVSVDDIQADTESQETVDFTPKQEPVQQVGSFENEKNVAGQTKHNFHYNLWEMEKGGAKTRYQWNMDAIRTLKQIESENRLATPEEQKVLSKFVGWGGLSQAFDEENAGWSKEYAELKDLLSDEEYSAARATVNNAFYTSPEIAMCINSALVQFGFRGGNVLEPSMGIGNFFGSMPAPMQRSKLYGVELDSISGRIAKQLYQNANISITGFENTTYPDNFFDVVVGNVPFGDYKVFDPKYNKYNFRIHDYFLAKALDQVRPGGMVAVITTKGTLDKANPTIRKYLAERAELVGAVRLPNTAFKDNAGTEVTADILFLQKRERKIDIEPDWVHLGVTENGIAVNSYFAEHPEMMLGFMEYDTRIYGQDSRYTVCVNNDENFNMYEALNKAIGNIKAQMTDFERVADEAEQTEEV
;
A
#
# COMPACT_ATOMS: atom_id res chain seq x y z
N TRP A 1 -3.75 -16.64 19.26
CA TRP A 1 -3.17 -15.79 18.21
C TRP A 1 -1.77 -15.32 18.56
N ARG A 2 -1.51 -14.81 19.78
CA ARG A 2 -0.17 -14.36 20.23
C ARG A 2 0.83 -15.52 20.19
N GLU A 3 0.47 -16.67 20.74
CA GLU A 3 1.31 -17.88 20.76
C GLU A 3 1.60 -18.41 19.35
N LEU A 4 0.59 -18.40 18.46
CA LEU A 4 0.76 -18.78 17.06
C LEU A 4 1.70 -17.81 16.31
N TYR A 5 1.59 -16.53 16.58
CA TYR A 5 2.47 -15.50 16.03
C TYR A 5 3.92 -15.69 16.50
N GLU A 6 4.15 -15.98 17.76
CA GLU A 6 5.48 -16.25 18.32
C GLU A 6 6.10 -17.50 17.67
N ILE A 7 5.30 -18.57 17.49
CA ILE A 7 5.74 -19.80 16.83
C ILE A 7 6.08 -19.53 15.36
N LEU A 8 5.22 -18.85 14.61
CA LEU A 8 5.46 -18.49 13.22
C LEU A 8 6.68 -17.58 13.08
N SER A 9 6.83 -16.60 13.99
CA SER A 9 7.99 -15.71 14.01
C SER A 9 9.29 -16.46 14.31
N TYR A 10 9.26 -17.48 15.15
CA TYR A 10 10.40 -18.37 15.37
C TYR A 10 10.70 -19.21 14.12
N MET A 11 9.68 -19.79 13.50
CA MET A 11 9.85 -20.62 12.30
C MET A 11 10.44 -19.85 11.14
N VAL A 12 10.00 -18.59 10.92
CA VAL A 12 10.51 -17.68 9.89
C VAL A 12 12.00 -17.36 10.07
N LYS A 13 12.49 -17.36 11.30
CA LYS A 13 13.90 -17.09 11.60
C LYS A 13 14.83 -18.31 11.43
N GLN A 14 14.29 -19.49 11.14
CA GLN A 14 15.15 -20.67 10.92
C GLN A 14 15.74 -20.68 9.50
N PRO A 15 17.00 -21.09 9.34
CA PRO A 15 17.69 -21.08 8.05
C PRO A 15 17.05 -21.97 6.96
N PHE A 16 16.08 -22.80 7.33
CA PHE A 16 15.32 -23.66 6.42
C PHE A 16 14.01 -23.05 5.93
N TYR A 17 13.74 -21.78 6.23
CA TYR A 17 12.49 -21.14 5.82
C TYR A 17 12.57 -20.49 4.43
N CYS A 18 13.10 -21.21 3.44
CA CYS A 18 13.20 -20.74 2.05
C CYS A 18 12.92 -21.88 1.06
N GLY A 19 11.71 -21.96 0.52
CA GLY A 19 11.42 -22.75 -0.67
C GLY A 19 11.07 -24.24 -0.47
N GLU A 20 11.43 -25.07 -1.45
CA GLU A 20 11.04 -26.49 -1.51
C GLU A 20 11.60 -27.35 -0.38
N ASP A 21 12.80 -27.06 0.11
CA ASP A 21 13.43 -27.78 1.22
C ASP A 21 12.59 -27.70 2.49
N GLN A 22 11.89 -26.62 2.69
CA GLN A 22 11.00 -26.40 3.81
C GLN A 22 9.71 -27.21 3.71
N LYS A 23 9.13 -27.27 2.52
CA LYS A 23 7.94 -28.08 2.26
C LYS A 23 8.26 -29.57 2.48
N LYS A 24 9.45 -29.99 2.05
CA LYS A 24 9.97 -31.33 2.26
C LYS A 24 10.24 -31.60 3.75
N TYR A 25 10.91 -30.69 4.45
CA TYR A 25 11.16 -30.78 5.88
C TYR A 25 9.86 -30.81 6.69
N TYR A 26 8.89 -29.94 6.36
CA TYR A 26 7.57 -29.96 6.98
C TYR A 26 6.86 -31.29 6.78
N GLN A 27 6.86 -31.83 5.56
CA GLN A 27 6.22 -33.11 5.26
C GLN A 27 6.93 -34.30 5.96
N GLU A 28 8.25 -34.27 6.03
CA GLU A 28 9.04 -35.30 6.73
C GLU A 28 8.82 -35.24 8.24
N THR A 29 8.75 -34.02 8.81
CA THR A 29 8.49 -33.82 10.23
C THR A 29 7.06 -34.20 10.61
N LYS A 30 6.09 -33.93 9.75
CA LYS A 30 4.68 -34.32 9.94
C LYS A 30 4.49 -35.87 9.88
N ARG A 31 5.33 -36.57 9.13
CA ARG A 31 5.32 -38.04 9.04
C ARG A 31 6.00 -38.76 10.20
N LYS A 32 6.80 -38.02 11.01
CA LYS A 32 7.45 -38.61 12.18
C LYS A 32 6.43 -38.89 13.27
N THR A 33 6.33 -40.14 13.68
CA THR A 33 5.43 -40.59 14.75
C THR A 33 5.90 -40.22 16.15
N ASP A 34 7.16 -39.82 16.30
CA ASP A 34 7.79 -39.54 17.62
C ASP A 34 7.92 -38.02 17.86
N ARG A 35 6.77 -37.39 18.12
CA ARG A 35 6.70 -35.96 18.40
C ARG A 35 7.45 -35.53 19.66
N ASP A 36 7.70 -36.46 20.56
CA ASP A 36 8.42 -36.14 21.82
C ASP A 36 9.91 -35.86 21.62
N LYS A 37 10.45 -36.24 20.47
CA LYS A 37 11.83 -35.95 20.06
C LYS A 37 11.97 -34.74 19.17
N MET A 38 10.86 -34.07 18.86
CA MET A 38 10.89 -32.84 18.07
C MET A 38 11.34 -31.65 18.91
N ASN A 39 11.85 -30.63 18.19
CA ASN A 39 12.03 -29.30 18.81
C ASN A 39 10.67 -28.85 19.40
N PRO A 40 10.66 -28.38 20.67
CA PRO A 40 9.43 -28.00 21.36
C PRO A 40 8.52 -27.02 20.60
N VAL A 41 9.10 -26.13 19.82
CA VAL A 41 8.35 -25.15 19.00
C VAL A 41 7.56 -25.85 17.88
N TYR A 42 8.18 -26.78 17.16
CA TYR A 42 7.51 -27.56 16.12
C TYR A 42 6.45 -28.50 16.69
N LYS A 43 6.74 -29.14 17.83
CA LYS A 43 5.74 -29.94 18.55
C LYS A 43 4.50 -29.10 18.86
N ARG A 44 4.69 -27.91 19.45
CA ARG A 44 3.59 -27.03 19.81
C ARG A 44 2.78 -26.56 18.58
N PHE A 45 3.44 -26.29 17.45
CA PHE A 45 2.77 -25.97 16.20
C PHE A 45 1.84 -27.08 15.74
N PHE A 46 2.30 -28.34 15.71
CA PHE A 46 1.49 -29.47 15.32
C PHE A 46 0.34 -29.77 16.30
N ASP A 47 0.54 -29.54 17.58
CA ASP A 47 -0.52 -29.68 18.59
C ASP A 47 -1.63 -28.65 18.38
N ILE A 48 -1.29 -27.41 18.00
CA ILE A 48 -2.26 -26.37 17.62
C ILE A 48 -2.97 -26.73 16.30
N GLU A 49 -2.24 -27.20 15.29
CA GLU A 49 -2.83 -27.63 14.01
C GLU A 49 -3.87 -28.74 14.23
N ASP A 50 -3.55 -29.72 15.03
CA ASP A 50 -4.46 -30.84 15.35
C ASP A 50 -5.68 -30.35 16.14
N SER A 51 -5.50 -29.42 17.08
CA SER A 51 -6.61 -28.81 17.82
C SER A 51 -7.56 -28.04 16.90
N VAL A 52 -7.01 -27.25 15.96
CA VAL A 52 -7.81 -26.53 14.96
C VAL A 52 -8.59 -27.49 14.07
N LYS A 53 -7.98 -28.62 13.65
CA LYS A 53 -8.66 -29.64 12.86
C LYS A 53 -9.77 -30.33 13.64
N ALA A 54 -9.54 -30.66 14.91
CA ALA A 54 -10.57 -31.25 15.78
C ALA A 54 -11.78 -30.32 15.94
N ASN A 55 -11.55 -29.04 16.19
CA ASN A 55 -12.61 -28.03 16.28
C ASN A 55 -13.40 -27.87 14.97
N ARG A 56 -12.73 -27.97 13.80
CA ARG A 56 -13.40 -27.93 12.50
C ARG A 56 -14.29 -29.15 12.28
N LEU A 57 -13.81 -30.34 12.66
CA LEU A 57 -14.61 -31.58 12.58
C LEU A 57 -15.85 -31.50 13.49
N GLU A 58 -15.70 -31.03 14.73
CA GLU A 58 -16.83 -30.84 15.64
C GLU A 58 -17.84 -29.83 15.09
N THR A 59 -17.37 -28.73 14.48
CA THR A 59 -18.23 -27.73 13.82
C THR A 59 -18.98 -28.37 12.65
N ARG A 60 -18.34 -29.23 11.86
CA ARG A 60 -18.97 -29.99 10.78
C ARG A 60 -20.06 -30.92 11.29
N GLU A 61 -19.75 -31.68 12.34
CA GLU A 61 -20.74 -32.61 12.94
C GLU A 61 -21.94 -31.87 13.48
N ARG A 62 -21.76 -30.71 14.11
CA ARG A 62 -22.85 -29.83 14.56
C ARG A 62 -23.66 -29.28 13.39
N ALA A 63 -23.05 -28.87 12.30
CA ALA A 63 -23.75 -28.38 11.11
C ALA A 63 -24.62 -29.47 10.48
N ILE A 64 -24.11 -30.69 10.38
CA ILE A 64 -24.84 -31.86 9.89
C ILE A 64 -26.02 -32.20 10.84
N ALA A 65 -25.78 -32.21 12.15
CA ALA A 65 -26.80 -32.49 13.17
C ALA A 65 -27.95 -31.46 13.18
N ASN A 66 -27.66 -30.21 12.80
CA ASN A 66 -28.63 -29.13 12.69
C ASN A 66 -29.34 -29.07 11.32
N GLY A 67 -29.07 -30.00 10.42
CA GLY A 67 -29.69 -30.06 9.09
C GLY A 67 -29.25 -28.95 8.14
N TRP A 68 -28.13 -28.32 8.40
CA TRP A 68 -27.56 -27.31 7.49
C TRP A 68 -26.95 -28.02 6.28
N ASP A 69 -27.49 -27.72 5.11
CA ASP A 69 -27.04 -28.31 3.82
C ASP A 69 -25.77 -27.62 3.29
N THR A 70 -24.73 -27.61 4.12
CA THR A 70 -23.43 -27.13 3.74
C THR A 70 -22.53 -28.29 3.36
N LYS A 71 -22.15 -28.37 2.09
CA LYS A 71 -21.08 -29.26 1.64
C LYS A 71 -19.75 -28.79 2.21
N ILE A 72 -19.25 -29.49 3.19
CA ILE A 72 -17.97 -29.19 3.84
C ILE A 72 -16.99 -30.34 3.48
N ASP A 73 -15.76 -30.03 3.04
CA ASP A 73 -14.74 -31.02 2.75
C ASP A 73 -14.21 -31.72 4.03
N GLU A 74 -13.39 -32.74 3.84
CA GLU A 74 -12.76 -33.51 4.94
C GLU A 74 -11.88 -32.66 5.87
N ASN A 75 -11.51 -31.43 5.45
CA ASN A 75 -10.72 -30.48 6.22
C ASN A 75 -11.58 -29.39 6.87
N GLY A 76 -12.91 -29.42 6.71
CA GLY A 76 -13.84 -28.46 7.30
C GLY A 76 -13.99 -27.15 6.50
N HIS A 77 -13.63 -27.13 5.21
CA HIS A 77 -13.88 -26.00 4.34
C HIS A 77 -15.21 -26.16 3.60
N VAL A 78 -15.96 -25.06 3.44
CA VAL A 78 -17.17 -25.02 2.64
C VAL A 78 -16.79 -25.22 1.17
N VAL A 79 -17.30 -26.29 0.54
CA VAL A 79 -17.14 -26.52 -0.90
C VAL A 79 -18.33 -25.90 -1.60
N SER A 80 -18.12 -24.81 -2.31
CA SER A 80 -19.15 -24.19 -3.15
C SER A 80 -19.16 -24.87 -4.51
N ASP A 81 -20.17 -25.73 -4.75
CA ASP A 81 -20.65 -25.97 -6.10
C ASP A 81 -21.76 -24.97 -6.37
N ASP A 82 -21.53 -24.10 -7.32
CA ASP A 82 -22.48 -23.17 -7.95
C ASP A 82 -23.26 -22.19 -7.06
N ALA A 83 -23.20 -20.96 -7.48
CA ALA A 83 -23.89 -19.79 -6.94
C ALA A 83 -25.38 -20.02 -6.69
N VAL A 84 -25.78 -20.16 -5.44
CA VAL A 84 -27.14 -19.88 -5.02
C VAL A 84 -27.12 -18.55 -4.26
N SER A 85 -27.74 -17.55 -4.86
CA SER A 85 -28.02 -16.27 -4.26
C SER A 85 -28.97 -16.47 -3.08
N VAL A 86 -28.49 -16.30 -1.87
CA VAL A 86 -29.35 -16.16 -0.69
C VAL A 86 -29.65 -14.67 -0.54
N SER A 87 -30.91 -14.30 -0.69
CA SER A 87 -31.41 -12.95 -0.44
C SER A 87 -31.33 -12.62 1.06
N VAL A 88 -31.04 -11.37 1.38
CA VAL A 88 -30.78 -10.84 2.72
C VAL A 88 -32.06 -10.73 3.59
N ASP A 89 -33.18 -11.19 3.12
CA ASP A 89 -34.51 -10.95 3.78
C ASP A 89 -34.96 -12.03 4.77
N ASP A 90 -34.19 -13.12 4.96
CA ASP A 90 -34.65 -14.24 5.81
C ASP A 90 -33.96 -14.36 7.19
N ILE A 91 -33.33 -13.28 7.70
CA ILE A 91 -32.79 -13.28 9.07
C ILE A 91 -33.50 -12.22 9.91
N GLN A 92 -34.80 -12.48 10.20
CA GLN A 92 -35.52 -11.90 11.34
C GLN A 92 -36.48 -12.94 11.90
N ALA A 93 -36.04 -13.66 12.92
CA ALA A 93 -36.82 -14.14 14.07
C ALA A 93 -35.99 -15.22 14.80
N ASP A 94 -35.54 -14.87 15.95
CA ASP A 94 -35.53 -15.59 17.23
C ASP A 94 -34.35 -15.16 18.07
N THR A 95 -34.55 -14.06 18.78
CA THR A 95 -33.76 -13.67 19.95
C THR A 95 -34.58 -13.87 21.18
N GLU A 96 -34.38 -14.96 21.91
CA GLU A 96 -34.63 -15.00 23.35
C GLU A 96 -33.57 -15.85 24.08
N SER A 97 -32.94 -15.18 25.02
CA SER A 97 -32.24 -15.67 26.22
C SER A 97 -30.99 -16.56 26.05
N GLN A 98 -29.82 -15.94 26.14
CA GLN A 98 -28.77 -16.47 27.03
C GLN A 98 -27.83 -15.34 27.47
N GLU A 99 -27.43 -15.43 28.74
CA GLU A 99 -26.70 -14.47 29.56
C GLU A 99 -25.48 -13.85 28.90
N THR A 100 -25.44 -12.52 28.93
CA THR A 100 -24.32 -11.69 28.48
C THR A 100 -23.20 -11.80 29.50
N VAL A 101 -22.11 -12.47 29.17
CA VAL A 101 -20.83 -12.23 29.78
C VAL A 101 -20.25 -10.95 29.22
N ASP A 102 -20.24 -9.92 30.05
CA ASP A 102 -19.75 -8.58 29.75
C ASP A 102 -18.23 -8.61 29.56
N PHE A 103 -17.78 -8.69 28.30
CA PHE A 103 -16.42 -8.33 27.89
C PHE A 103 -16.41 -6.89 27.37
N THR A 104 -16.64 -5.94 28.26
CA THR A 104 -16.25 -4.55 28.01
C THR A 104 -14.72 -4.43 28.14
N PRO A 105 -13.99 -4.20 27.05
CA PRO A 105 -12.64 -3.69 27.18
C PRO A 105 -12.76 -2.34 27.87
N LYS A 106 -12.09 -2.17 29.01
CA LYS A 106 -11.89 -0.83 29.59
C LYS A 106 -11.28 0.02 28.49
N GLN A 107 -12.11 0.85 27.89
CA GLN A 107 -11.67 1.97 27.09
C GLN A 107 -10.95 2.92 28.08
N GLU A 108 -9.63 2.95 28.01
CA GLU A 108 -8.95 4.18 28.37
C GLU A 108 -9.51 5.27 27.46
N PRO A 109 -9.77 6.47 28.00
CA PRO A 109 -10.39 7.53 27.20
C PRO A 109 -9.51 7.77 25.98
N VAL A 110 -10.06 7.50 24.79
CA VAL A 110 -9.53 8.02 23.53
C VAL A 110 -9.43 9.52 23.78
N GLN A 111 -8.22 10.00 23.96
CA GLN A 111 -7.98 11.43 23.83
C GLN A 111 -8.58 11.83 22.49
N GLN A 112 -9.62 12.62 22.54
CA GLN A 112 -10.10 13.36 21.38
C GLN A 112 -8.85 13.87 20.69
N VAL A 113 -8.66 13.45 19.42
CA VAL A 113 -7.65 14.06 18.55
C VAL A 113 -7.99 15.54 18.59
N GLY A 114 -7.14 16.27 19.31
CA GLY A 114 -7.34 17.66 19.62
C GLY A 114 -7.62 18.40 18.33
N SER A 115 -8.67 19.23 18.38
CA SER A 115 -8.72 20.48 17.65
C SER A 115 -7.30 20.94 17.34
N PHE A 116 -7.01 21.27 16.10
CA PHE A 116 -5.76 21.85 15.62
C PHE A 116 -5.14 22.78 16.67
N GLU A 117 -4.40 22.21 17.61
CA GLU A 117 -3.56 23.00 18.48
C GLU A 117 -2.51 23.58 17.58
N ASN A 118 -2.56 24.91 17.46
CA ASN A 118 -1.56 25.75 16.90
C ASN A 118 -0.17 25.20 17.23
N GLU A 119 0.47 24.50 16.27
CA GLU A 119 1.90 24.34 16.30
C GLU A 119 2.43 25.76 16.50
N LYS A 120 3.04 26.01 17.66
CA LYS A 120 3.62 27.30 17.98
C LYS A 120 4.48 27.67 16.78
N ASN A 121 4.02 28.65 16.00
CA ASN A 121 4.83 29.26 14.96
C ASN A 121 6.18 29.53 15.59
N VAL A 122 7.22 28.86 15.09
CA VAL A 122 8.61 29.23 15.41
C VAL A 122 8.76 30.62 14.78
N ALA A 123 8.58 31.64 15.63
CA ALA A 123 8.39 33.00 15.17
C ALA A 123 9.61 33.43 14.35
N GLY A 124 9.41 33.67 13.04
CA GLY A 124 10.38 34.27 12.15
C GLY A 124 11.03 33.37 11.11
N GLN A 125 10.72 32.05 11.04
CA GLN A 125 11.25 31.19 9.99
C GLN A 125 10.30 31.13 8.79
N THR A 126 10.84 31.35 7.58
CA THR A 126 10.09 31.19 6.33
C THR A 126 9.93 29.69 6.03
N LYS A 127 8.71 29.23 5.84
CA LYS A 127 8.40 27.85 5.49
C LYS A 127 8.72 27.59 4.01
N HIS A 128 9.35 26.45 3.74
CA HIS A 128 9.72 26.00 2.40
C HIS A 128 9.17 24.61 2.12
N ASN A 129 8.73 24.37 0.87
CA ASN A 129 8.51 23.04 0.36
C ASN A 129 9.69 22.65 -0.54
N PHE A 130 10.19 21.44 -0.35
CA PHE A 130 11.27 20.89 -1.14
C PHE A 130 10.79 20.51 -2.54
N HIS A 131 11.64 20.70 -3.55
CA HIS A 131 11.42 20.26 -4.92
C HIS A 131 12.65 19.55 -5.46
N TYR A 132 12.44 18.39 -6.09
CA TYR A 132 13.50 17.62 -6.71
C TYR A 132 14.05 18.35 -7.95
N ASN A 133 15.37 18.35 -8.07
CA ASN A 133 16.06 18.59 -9.34
C ASN A 133 16.48 17.23 -9.91
N LEU A 134 15.75 16.71 -10.89
CA LEU A 134 16.01 15.39 -11.45
C LEU A 134 17.41 15.24 -12.06
N TRP A 135 18.03 16.34 -12.46
CA TRP A 135 19.38 16.34 -13.04
C TRP A 135 20.49 16.16 -11.99
N GLU A 136 20.17 16.37 -10.71
CA GLU A 136 21.10 16.27 -9.58
C GLU A 136 20.89 14.98 -8.77
N MET A 137 20.05 14.06 -9.24
CA MET A 137 19.76 12.84 -8.52
C MET A 137 20.94 11.87 -8.57
N GLU A 138 21.38 11.45 -7.40
CA GLU A 138 22.45 10.48 -7.23
C GLU A 138 21.90 9.05 -7.18
N LYS A 139 22.62 8.11 -7.81
CA LYS A 139 22.37 6.67 -7.69
C LYS A 139 23.39 6.07 -6.74
N GLY A 140 22.94 5.19 -5.85
CA GLY A 140 23.83 4.59 -4.85
C GLY A 140 23.55 3.10 -4.62
N GLY A 141 24.61 2.34 -4.38
CA GLY A 141 24.51 0.95 -3.91
C GLY A 141 23.95 0.87 -2.48
N ALA A 142 23.73 -0.36 -1.99
CA ALA A 142 23.08 -0.59 -0.70
C ALA A 142 23.76 0.14 0.48
N LYS A 143 25.08 0.13 0.55
CA LYS A 143 25.83 0.86 1.62
C LYS A 143 25.68 2.39 1.50
N THR A 144 25.65 2.93 0.28
CA THR A 144 25.44 4.36 0.05
C THR A 144 24.02 4.76 0.46
N ARG A 145 23.00 3.98 0.07
CA ARG A 145 21.60 4.21 0.47
C ARG A 145 21.42 4.12 1.99
N TYR A 146 22.07 3.16 2.62
CA TYR A 146 22.10 3.08 4.09
C TYR A 146 22.68 4.37 4.70
N GLN A 147 23.81 4.84 4.20
CA GLN A 147 24.42 6.08 4.70
C GLN A 147 23.50 7.30 4.52
N TRP A 148 22.82 7.41 3.38
CA TRP A 148 21.83 8.47 3.16
C TRP A 148 20.70 8.42 4.19
N ASN A 149 20.18 7.23 4.53
CA ASN A 149 19.17 7.09 5.56
C ASN A 149 19.69 7.53 6.93
N MET A 150 20.92 7.13 7.28
CA MET A 150 21.54 7.50 8.56
C MET A 150 21.77 9.02 8.68
N ASP A 151 22.24 9.65 7.61
CA ASP A 151 22.48 11.10 7.58
C ASP A 151 21.14 11.87 7.67
N ALA A 152 20.12 11.41 6.96
CA ALA A 152 18.76 12.00 7.06
C ALA A 152 18.19 11.88 8.47
N ILE A 153 18.31 10.71 9.12
CA ILE A 153 17.80 10.51 10.48
C ILE A 153 18.58 11.36 11.51
N ARG A 154 19.90 11.45 11.39
CA ARG A 154 20.70 12.32 12.27
C ARG A 154 20.30 13.78 12.12
N THR A 155 20.15 14.24 10.86
CA THR A 155 19.72 15.60 10.55
C THR A 155 18.31 15.86 11.11
N LEU A 156 17.38 14.92 10.96
CA LEU A 156 16.03 15.02 11.53
C LEU A 156 16.09 15.17 13.05
N LYS A 157 16.81 14.28 13.76
CA LYS A 157 16.92 14.31 15.22
C LYS A 157 17.59 15.59 15.73
N GLN A 158 18.57 16.13 15.01
CA GLN A 158 19.16 17.42 15.32
C GLN A 158 18.14 18.56 15.21
N ILE A 159 17.41 18.66 14.08
CA ILE A 159 16.39 19.68 13.84
C ILE A 159 15.32 19.65 14.94
N GLU A 160 14.87 18.44 15.30
CA GLU A 160 13.87 18.24 16.37
C GLU A 160 14.40 18.62 17.74
N SER A 161 15.66 18.29 18.08
CA SER A 161 16.29 18.70 19.35
C SER A 161 16.43 20.21 19.48
N GLU A 162 16.62 20.91 18.37
CA GLU A 162 16.71 22.37 18.29
C GLU A 162 15.32 23.03 18.15
N ASN A 163 14.24 22.24 18.04
CA ASN A 163 12.84 22.70 17.88
C ASN A 163 12.67 23.76 16.80
N ARG A 164 13.15 23.48 15.61
CA ARG A 164 13.11 24.35 14.44
C ARG A 164 12.70 23.63 13.16
N LEU A 165 12.52 24.40 12.09
CA LEU A 165 12.32 23.86 10.75
C LEU A 165 13.67 23.59 10.07
N ALA A 166 13.66 22.64 9.13
CA ALA A 166 14.80 22.35 8.27
C ALA A 166 15.12 23.52 7.35
N THR A 167 16.40 23.83 7.18
CA THR A 167 16.88 24.74 6.13
C THR A 167 16.80 24.06 4.75
N PRO A 168 16.90 24.81 3.63
CA PRO A 168 16.95 24.22 2.29
C PRO A 168 18.11 23.23 2.10
N GLU A 169 19.24 23.44 2.74
CA GLU A 169 20.40 22.56 2.70
C GLU A 169 20.13 21.25 3.47
N GLU A 170 19.50 21.34 4.64
CA GLU A 170 19.07 20.17 5.41
C GLU A 170 17.95 19.40 4.69
N GLN A 171 17.04 20.09 4.00
CA GLN A 171 16.02 19.43 3.16
C GLN A 171 16.67 18.59 2.05
N LYS A 172 17.80 19.02 1.47
CA LYS A 172 18.56 18.21 0.50
C LYS A 172 19.12 16.92 1.12
N VAL A 173 19.54 16.96 2.40
CA VAL A 173 19.99 15.76 3.12
C VAL A 173 18.79 14.85 3.41
N LEU A 174 17.70 15.41 3.94
CA LEU A 174 16.48 14.68 4.28
C LEU A 174 15.85 14.01 3.05
N SER A 175 15.89 14.66 1.87
CA SER A 175 15.31 14.14 0.62
C SER A 175 16.05 12.90 0.07
N LYS A 176 17.23 12.59 0.57
CA LYS A 176 17.98 11.38 0.22
C LYS A 176 17.54 10.14 1.01
N PHE A 177 16.62 10.27 1.96
CA PHE A 177 16.07 9.13 2.68
C PHE A 177 15.26 8.23 1.71
N VAL A 178 15.66 6.98 1.58
CA VAL A 178 15.06 6.01 0.64
C VAL A 178 14.27 4.90 1.32
N GLY A 179 14.08 4.99 2.64
CA GLY A 179 13.46 3.92 3.40
C GLY A 179 14.34 2.68 3.53
N TRP A 180 13.75 1.59 3.96
CA TRP A 180 14.50 0.37 4.29
C TRP A 180 14.29 -0.77 3.29
N GLY A 181 13.48 -0.57 2.26
CA GLY A 181 13.31 -1.52 1.16
C GLY A 181 14.67 -1.85 0.51
N GLY A 182 14.96 -3.15 0.35
CA GLY A 182 16.25 -3.59 -0.19
C GLY A 182 17.47 -3.36 0.72
N LEU A 183 17.27 -3.04 2.01
CA LEU A 183 18.31 -2.88 3.02
C LEU A 183 18.13 -3.84 4.21
N SER A 184 17.55 -5.01 3.98
CA SER A 184 17.33 -6.04 5.01
C SER A 184 18.60 -6.44 5.75
N GLN A 185 19.74 -6.36 5.07
CA GLN A 185 21.06 -6.68 5.63
C GLN A 185 21.44 -5.79 6.82
N ALA A 186 20.92 -4.54 6.86
CA ALA A 186 21.19 -3.61 7.97
C ALA A 186 20.46 -4.03 9.27
N PHE A 187 19.47 -4.93 9.19
CA PHE A 187 18.70 -5.46 10.32
C PHE A 187 19.07 -6.89 10.69
N ASP A 188 20.11 -7.44 10.06
CA ASP A 188 20.59 -8.81 10.28
C ASP A 188 21.85 -8.80 11.16
N GLU A 189 21.68 -9.19 12.42
CA GLU A 189 22.75 -9.24 13.41
C GLU A 189 23.88 -10.23 13.05
N GLU A 190 23.52 -11.30 12.29
CA GLU A 190 24.47 -12.34 11.92
C GLU A 190 25.27 -11.99 10.66
N ASN A 191 24.90 -10.92 9.97
CA ASN A 191 25.56 -10.50 8.73
C ASN A 191 26.89 -9.79 9.01
N ALA A 192 27.99 -10.53 9.00
CA ALA A 192 29.33 -9.99 9.26
C ALA A 192 29.71 -8.81 8.35
N GLY A 193 29.17 -8.76 7.10
CA GLY A 193 29.40 -7.67 6.15
C GLY A 193 28.67 -6.38 6.50
N TRP A 194 27.72 -6.42 7.47
CA TRP A 194 26.88 -5.30 7.90
C TRP A 194 26.88 -5.08 9.40
N SER A 195 27.78 -5.73 10.15
CA SER A 195 27.80 -5.68 11.62
C SER A 195 27.99 -4.25 12.17
N LYS A 196 28.79 -3.43 11.49
CA LYS A 196 28.99 -2.02 11.86
C LYS A 196 27.69 -1.22 11.66
N GLU A 197 27.05 -1.36 10.50
CA GLU A 197 25.82 -0.67 10.17
C GLU A 197 24.67 -1.11 11.07
N TYR A 198 24.58 -2.41 11.39
CA TYR A 198 23.62 -2.93 12.36
C TYR A 198 23.77 -2.26 13.74
N ALA A 199 24.99 -2.22 14.26
CA ALA A 199 25.27 -1.60 15.56
C ALA A 199 24.93 -0.10 15.57
N GLU A 200 25.34 0.62 14.51
CA GLU A 200 25.08 2.05 14.36
C GLU A 200 23.59 2.36 14.26
N LEU A 201 22.82 1.53 13.53
CA LEU A 201 21.38 1.67 13.39
C LEU A 201 20.66 1.46 14.75
N LYS A 202 21.10 0.46 15.51
CA LYS A 202 20.57 0.16 16.84
C LYS A 202 20.85 1.28 17.87
N ASP A 203 22.00 1.93 17.75
CA ASP A 203 22.38 3.06 18.61
C ASP A 203 21.61 4.34 18.26
N LEU A 204 21.33 4.56 16.97
CA LEU A 204 20.67 5.77 16.52
C LEU A 204 19.14 5.76 16.76
N LEU A 205 18.47 4.61 16.61
CA LEU A 205 17.01 4.49 16.70
C LEU A 205 16.57 4.07 18.11
N SER A 206 15.42 4.59 18.56
CA SER A 206 14.73 3.99 19.70
C SER A 206 14.23 2.58 19.37
N ASP A 207 13.87 1.79 20.37
CA ASP A 207 13.35 0.44 20.14
C ASP A 207 12.06 0.45 19.29
N GLU A 208 11.21 1.46 19.46
CA GLU A 208 9.99 1.67 18.67
C GLU A 208 10.33 2.06 17.22
N GLU A 209 11.24 3.02 17.03
CA GLU A 209 11.70 3.43 15.69
C GLU A 209 12.38 2.27 14.96
N TYR A 210 13.22 1.49 15.66
CA TYR A 210 13.89 0.33 15.09
C TYR A 210 12.88 -0.76 14.68
N SER A 211 11.89 -1.03 15.53
CA SER A 211 10.85 -2.03 15.26
C SER A 211 9.98 -1.62 14.05
N ALA A 212 9.60 -0.34 13.99
CA ALA A 212 8.86 0.23 12.87
C ALA A 212 9.68 0.15 11.57
N ALA A 213 10.94 0.62 11.58
CA ALA A 213 11.84 0.56 10.44
C ALA A 213 12.03 -0.87 9.91
N ARG A 214 12.23 -1.84 10.81
CA ARG A 214 12.36 -3.26 10.46
C ARG A 214 11.10 -3.82 9.80
N ALA A 215 9.91 -3.40 10.25
CA ALA A 215 8.64 -3.84 9.68
C ALA A 215 8.44 -3.34 8.22
N THR A 216 9.07 -2.22 7.84
CA THR A 216 8.95 -1.63 6.51
C THR A 216 9.88 -2.25 5.47
N VAL A 217 10.88 -3.04 5.86
CA VAL A 217 11.89 -3.63 4.96
C VAL A 217 11.29 -4.36 3.75
N ASN A 218 10.15 -5.03 3.94
CA ASN A 218 9.49 -5.82 2.90
C ASN A 218 8.29 -5.13 2.24
N ASN A 219 7.87 -3.96 2.74
CA ASN A 219 6.59 -3.37 2.36
C ASN A 219 6.70 -1.91 1.90
N ALA A 220 7.77 -1.19 2.22
CA ALA A 220 7.94 0.21 1.86
C ALA A 220 8.82 0.35 0.62
N PHE A 221 8.18 0.53 -0.52
CA PHE A 221 8.85 0.70 -1.81
C PHE A 221 8.64 2.14 -2.29
N TYR A 222 9.64 2.99 -2.05
CA TYR A 222 9.57 4.38 -2.47
C TYR A 222 9.62 4.50 -3.99
N THR A 223 8.66 5.23 -4.54
CA THR A 223 8.62 5.56 -5.96
C THR A 223 9.73 6.53 -6.30
N SER A 224 10.43 6.31 -7.42
CA SER A 224 11.43 7.26 -7.87
C SER A 224 10.79 8.61 -8.23
N PRO A 225 11.48 9.74 -7.97
CA PRO A 225 10.99 11.05 -8.38
C PRO A 225 10.70 11.17 -9.88
N GLU A 226 11.39 10.42 -10.74
CA GLU A 226 11.13 10.42 -12.18
C GLU A 226 9.74 9.83 -12.51
N ILE A 227 9.37 8.68 -11.91
CA ILE A 227 8.03 8.08 -12.10
C ILE A 227 6.96 9.01 -11.52
N ALA A 228 7.19 9.56 -10.32
CA ALA A 228 6.27 10.50 -9.69
C ALA A 228 6.05 11.75 -10.56
N MET A 229 7.12 12.28 -11.19
CA MET A 229 7.03 13.40 -12.11
C MET A 229 6.23 13.08 -13.37
N CYS A 230 6.39 11.88 -13.96
CA CYS A 230 5.60 11.46 -15.12
C CYS A 230 4.10 11.46 -14.77
N ILE A 231 3.72 10.92 -13.61
CA ILE A 231 2.32 10.88 -13.15
C ILE A 231 1.79 12.29 -12.89
N ASN A 232 2.54 13.15 -12.22
CA ASN A 232 2.17 14.54 -12.00
C ASN A 232 2.05 15.33 -13.32
N SER A 233 2.94 15.07 -14.28
CA SER A 233 2.88 15.67 -15.60
C SER A 233 1.64 15.23 -16.40
N ALA A 234 1.23 13.97 -16.25
CA ALA A 234 -0.03 13.48 -16.80
C ALA A 234 -1.24 14.28 -16.26
N LEU A 235 -1.28 14.53 -14.95
CA LEU A 235 -2.34 15.33 -14.33
C LEU A 235 -2.39 16.75 -14.90
N VAL A 236 -1.22 17.38 -15.14
CA VAL A 236 -1.15 18.68 -15.82
C VAL A 236 -1.62 18.59 -17.26
N GLN A 237 -1.26 17.52 -18.00
CA GLN A 237 -1.77 17.25 -19.36
C GLN A 237 -3.29 17.10 -19.36
N PHE A 238 -3.88 16.47 -18.34
CA PHE A 238 -5.33 16.33 -18.17
C PHE A 238 -6.03 17.61 -17.70
N GLY A 239 -5.32 18.71 -17.56
CA GLY A 239 -5.89 20.03 -17.23
C GLY A 239 -5.75 20.46 -15.76
N PHE A 240 -5.17 19.65 -14.87
CA PHE A 240 -5.01 20.04 -13.47
C PHE A 240 -3.97 21.18 -13.31
N ARG A 241 -4.35 22.24 -12.59
CA ARG A 241 -3.51 23.44 -12.38
C ARG A 241 -3.30 23.80 -10.92
N GLY A 242 -3.88 23.03 -10.01
CA GLY A 242 -3.82 23.23 -8.57
C GLY A 242 -5.15 22.97 -7.90
N GLY A 243 -5.12 22.72 -6.61
CA GLY A 243 -6.27 22.34 -5.79
C GLY A 243 -5.85 21.59 -4.54
N ASN A 244 -6.75 20.85 -3.92
CA ASN A 244 -6.42 19.97 -2.80
C ASN A 244 -5.86 18.64 -3.35
N VAL A 245 -4.63 18.31 -2.99
CA VAL A 245 -3.94 17.07 -3.40
C VAL A 245 -3.67 16.21 -2.18
N LEU A 246 -4.07 14.94 -2.24
CA LEU A 246 -3.79 13.94 -1.22
C LEU A 246 -2.75 12.92 -1.73
N GLU A 247 -1.77 12.60 -0.88
CA GLU A 247 -0.89 11.44 -1.00
C GLU A 247 -1.12 10.54 0.23
N PRO A 248 -1.87 9.39 0.10
CA PRO A 248 -2.37 8.64 1.24
C PRO A 248 -1.37 7.66 1.87
N SER A 249 -0.21 7.47 1.26
CA SER A 249 0.93 6.65 1.74
C SER A 249 2.22 7.28 1.21
N MET A 250 2.55 8.45 1.78
CA MET A 250 3.46 9.36 1.12
C MET A 250 4.95 9.03 1.27
N GLY A 251 5.35 8.17 2.21
CA GLY A 251 6.75 8.03 2.57
C GLY A 251 7.32 9.39 2.97
N ILE A 252 8.36 9.82 2.29
CA ILE A 252 8.90 11.17 2.47
C ILE A 252 8.28 12.20 1.50
N GLY A 253 7.29 11.82 0.65
CA GLY A 253 6.57 12.73 -0.24
C GLY A 253 7.22 12.95 -1.60
N ASN A 254 7.73 11.89 -2.24
CA ASN A 254 8.36 12.01 -3.55
C ASN A 254 7.42 12.58 -4.62
N PHE A 255 6.10 12.31 -4.52
CA PHE A 255 5.12 12.91 -5.43
C PHE A 255 4.99 14.41 -5.21
N PHE A 256 5.02 14.89 -3.96
CA PHE A 256 4.98 16.33 -3.68
C PHE A 256 6.22 17.04 -4.20
N GLY A 257 7.41 16.48 -3.96
CA GLY A 257 8.67 17.03 -4.42
C GLY A 257 8.84 17.05 -5.94
N SER A 258 8.11 16.18 -6.65
CA SER A 258 8.17 16.03 -8.11
C SER A 258 7.04 16.79 -8.83
N MET A 259 6.29 17.66 -8.14
CA MET A 259 5.21 18.43 -8.76
C MET A 259 5.76 19.48 -9.73
N PRO A 260 5.28 19.50 -11.00
CA PRO A 260 5.62 20.55 -11.95
C PRO A 260 4.99 21.90 -11.53
N ALA A 261 5.54 22.99 -12.05
CA ALA A 261 5.17 24.35 -11.67
C ALA A 261 3.66 24.64 -11.61
N PRO A 262 2.80 24.17 -12.54
CA PRO A 262 1.35 24.41 -12.45
C PRO A 262 0.70 23.82 -11.19
N MET A 263 1.27 22.74 -10.61
CA MET A 263 0.73 22.06 -9.43
C MET A 263 1.24 22.63 -8.10
N GLN A 264 2.32 23.42 -8.10
CA GLN A 264 3.00 23.90 -6.88
C GLN A 264 2.14 24.83 -6.01
N ARG A 265 1.02 25.34 -6.53
CA ARG A 265 0.05 26.14 -5.78
C ARG A 265 -0.99 25.31 -5.03
N SER A 266 -0.91 23.98 -5.15
CA SER A 266 -1.85 23.08 -4.49
C SER A 266 -1.73 23.12 -2.98
N LYS A 267 -2.85 22.89 -2.29
CA LYS A 267 -2.86 22.55 -0.87
C LYS A 267 -2.56 21.05 -0.73
N LEU A 268 -1.48 20.72 -0.03
CA LEU A 268 -0.95 19.38 0.08
C LEU A 268 -1.41 18.72 1.36
N TYR A 269 -1.90 17.50 1.25
CA TYR A 269 -2.33 16.63 2.34
C TYR A 269 -1.61 15.30 2.20
N GLY A 270 -0.83 14.93 3.21
CA GLY A 270 -0.07 13.68 3.23
C GLY A 270 -0.47 12.80 4.40
N VAL A 271 -0.47 11.51 4.19
CA VAL A 271 -0.65 10.52 5.25
C VAL A 271 0.50 9.52 5.19
N GLU A 272 1.15 9.27 6.33
CA GLU A 272 2.24 8.31 6.44
C GLU A 272 2.14 7.56 7.76
N LEU A 273 2.27 6.24 7.69
CA LEU A 273 2.21 5.37 8.86
C LEU A 273 3.54 5.34 9.62
N ASP A 274 4.67 5.29 8.87
CA ASP A 274 6.01 5.27 9.47
C ASP A 274 6.38 6.63 10.04
N SER A 275 6.73 6.65 11.33
CA SER A 275 6.96 7.90 12.04
C SER A 275 8.22 8.64 11.55
N ILE A 276 9.29 7.93 11.18
CA ILE A 276 10.52 8.54 10.67
C ILE A 276 10.25 9.21 9.33
N SER A 277 9.65 8.48 8.39
CA SER A 277 9.29 9.00 7.07
C SER A 277 8.34 10.18 7.15
N GLY A 278 7.31 10.10 7.99
CA GLY A 278 6.35 11.19 8.19
C GLY A 278 6.95 12.43 8.82
N ARG A 279 7.88 12.28 9.78
CA ARG A 279 8.62 13.40 10.39
C ARG A 279 9.57 14.04 9.38
N ILE A 280 10.27 13.25 8.56
CA ILE A 280 11.08 13.76 7.44
C ILE A 280 10.19 14.53 6.46
N ALA A 281 9.04 13.98 6.07
CA ALA A 281 8.12 14.64 5.16
C ALA A 281 7.62 16.00 5.68
N LYS A 282 7.34 16.12 7.00
CA LYS A 282 6.99 17.39 7.63
C LYS A 282 8.09 18.44 7.51
N GLN A 283 9.36 18.02 7.54
CA GLN A 283 10.49 18.94 7.35
C GLN A 283 10.73 19.29 5.88
N LEU A 284 10.41 18.37 4.97
CA LEU A 284 10.52 18.61 3.53
C LEU A 284 9.38 19.51 3.01
N TYR A 285 8.16 19.30 3.48
CA TYR A 285 6.97 20.02 2.98
C TYR A 285 6.32 20.82 4.10
N GLN A 286 7.00 21.89 4.51
CA GLN A 286 6.65 22.69 5.69
C GLN A 286 5.31 23.45 5.56
N ASN A 287 4.77 23.57 4.34
CA ASN A 287 3.45 24.13 4.07
C ASN A 287 2.35 23.07 3.84
N ALA A 288 2.67 21.77 3.99
CA ALA A 288 1.72 20.70 3.80
C ALA A 288 1.04 20.29 5.11
N ASN A 289 -0.16 19.72 5.00
CA ASN A 289 -0.88 19.09 6.10
C ASN A 289 -0.54 17.61 6.13
N ILE A 290 0.39 17.19 7.00
CA ILE A 290 0.87 15.81 7.06
C ILE A 290 0.43 15.16 8.36
N SER A 291 -0.30 14.04 8.24
CA SER A 291 -0.77 13.20 9.34
C SER A 291 0.10 11.94 9.42
N ILE A 292 0.70 11.70 10.59
CA ILE A 292 1.48 10.47 10.85
C ILE A 292 0.54 9.46 11.50
N THR A 293 -0.12 8.65 10.66
CA THR A 293 -1.14 7.67 11.07
C THR A 293 -1.45 6.72 9.92
N GLY A 294 -2.21 5.66 10.18
CA GLY A 294 -2.78 4.84 9.12
C GLY A 294 -3.89 5.58 8.37
N PHE A 295 -4.01 5.32 7.07
CA PHE A 295 -5.03 5.97 6.23
C PHE A 295 -6.46 5.64 6.71
N GLU A 296 -6.66 4.47 7.32
CA GLU A 296 -7.94 4.06 7.93
C GLU A 296 -8.39 4.99 9.07
N ASN A 297 -7.45 5.63 9.74
CA ASN A 297 -7.72 6.53 10.86
C ASN A 297 -7.96 7.98 10.42
N THR A 298 -7.87 8.29 9.12
CA THR A 298 -8.12 9.64 8.62
C THR A 298 -9.61 9.90 8.41
N THR A 299 -10.03 11.16 8.65
CA THR A 299 -11.44 11.59 8.62
C THR A 299 -11.68 12.67 7.56
N TYR A 300 -10.94 12.65 6.46
CA TYR A 300 -11.19 13.59 5.37
C TYR A 300 -12.59 13.38 4.77
N PRO A 301 -13.29 14.50 4.46
CA PRO A 301 -14.63 14.40 3.87
C PRO A 301 -14.62 13.71 2.49
N ASP A 302 -15.73 13.09 2.14
CA ASP A 302 -15.96 12.66 0.76
C ASP A 302 -15.96 13.88 -0.18
N ASN A 303 -15.47 13.74 -1.40
CA ASN A 303 -15.41 14.79 -2.42
C ASN A 303 -14.52 16.00 -2.07
N PHE A 304 -13.59 15.86 -1.17
CA PHE A 304 -12.75 16.97 -0.68
C PHE A 304 -11.54 17.26 -1.58
N PHE A 305 -10.91 16.22 -2.14
CA PHE A 305 -9.70 16.36 -2.93
C PHE A 305 -10.00 16.56 -4.42
N ASP A 306 -9.19 17.37 -5.08
CA ASP A 306 -9.19 17.48 -6.54
C ASP A 306 -8.44 16.31 -7.16
N VAL A 307 -7.35 15.91 -6.52
CA VAL A 307 -6.47 14.81 -6.95
C VAL A 307 -6.06 13.96 -5.74
N VAL A 308 -6.05 12.65 -5.92
CA VAL A 308 -5.32 11.71 -5.07
C VAL A 308 -4.22 11.07 -5.90
N VAL A 309 -2.97 11.19 -5.43
CA VAL A 309 -1.78 10.70 -6.14
C VAL A 309 -0.89 9.92 -5.17
N GLY A 310 -0.18 8.91 -5.65
CA GLY A 310 0.76 8.17 -4.79
C GLY A 310 1.01 6.74 -5.24
N ASN A 311 1.77 6.03 -4.43
CA ASN A 311 1.98 4.59 -4.55
C ASN A 311 1.31 3.93 -3.33
N VAL A 312 0.20 3.22 -3.55
CA VAL A 312 -0.52 2.58 -2.45
C VAL A 312 0.25 1.37 -1.91
N PRO A 313 0.13 1.03 -0.62
CA PRO A 313 0.84 -0.12 -0.07
C PRO A 313 0.39 -1.42 -0.72
N PHE A 314 1.34 -2.31 -1.02
CA PHE A 314 1.09 -3.64 -1.57
C PHE A 314 1.08 -4.67 -0.45
N GLY A 315 0.13 -5.60 -0.48
CA GLY A 315 0.11 -6.66 0.51
C GLY A 315 -1.16 -7.50 0.48
N ASP A 316 -1.07 -8.68 1.10
CA ASP A 316 -2.18 -9.63 1.25
C ASP A 316 -2.81 -9.54 2.65
N TYR A 317 -2.90 -8.33 3.16
CA TYR A 317 -3.53 -8.02 4.44
C TYR A 317 -4.61 -6.94 4.27
N LYS A 318 -5.37 -6.70 5.31
CA LYS A 318 -6.51 -5.79 5.36
C LYS A 318 -6.37 -4.88 6.55
N VAL A 319 -6.95 -3.70 6.43
CA VAL A 319 -7.13 -2.76 7.55
C VAL A 319 -8.60 -2.73 7.97
N PHE A 320 -8.83 -2.34 9.20
CA PHE A 320 -10.18 -2.21 9.73
C PHE A 320 -10.69 -0.78 9.49
N ASP A 321 -11.67 -0.64 8.61
CA ASP A 321 -12.42 0.60 8.39
C ASP A 321 -13.91 0.23 8.22
N PRO A 322 -14.79 0.63 9.16
CA PRO A 322 -16.20 0.23 9.15
C PRO A 322 -16.94 0.48 7.85
N LYS A 323 -16.57 1.56 7.12
CA LYS A 323 -17.18 1.93 5.83
C LYS A 323 -16.90 0.88 4.75
N TYR A 324 -15.73 0.22 4.80
CA TYR A 324 -15.23 -0.66 3.74
C TYR A 324 -15.17 -2.14 4.11
N ASN A 325 -15.31 -2.51 5.38
CA ASN A 325 -15.17 -3.89 5.87
C ASN A 325 -16.07 -4.90 5.13
N LYS A 326 -17.26 -4.50 4.74
CA LYS A 326 -18.21 -5.35 4.00
C LYS A 326 -17.73 -5.81 2.65
N TYR A 327 -16.77 -5.10 2.03
CA TYR A 327 -16.22 -5.46 0.72
C TYR A 327 -15.02 -6.40 0.82
N ASN A 328 -14.47 -6.56 2.01
CA ASN A 328 -13.33 -7.46 2.27
C ASN A 328 -12.09 -7.16 1.41
N PHE A 329 -11.85 -5.89 1.11
CA PHE A 329 -10.74 -5.45 0.27
C PHE A 329 -9.38 -5.76 0.88
N ARG A 330 -8.40 -6.10 0.04
CA ARG A 330 -6.98 -6.06 0.40
C ARG A 330 -6.53 -4.61 0.54
N ILE A 331 -5.38 -4.40 1.18
CA ILE A 331 -4.88 -3.05 1.49
C ILE A 331 -4.86 -2.13 0.27
N HIS A 332 -4.31 -2.57 -0.87
CA HIS A 332 -4.24 -1.77 -2.09
C HIS A 332 -5.63 -1.43 -2.66
N ASP A 333 -6.58 -2.37 -2.62
CA ASP A 333 -7.96 -2.16 -3.08
C ASP A 333 -8.70 -1.19 -2.15
N TYR A 334 -8.46 -1.30 -0.84
CA TYR A 334 -9.01 -0.39 0.16
C TYR A 334 -8.56 1.05 -0.06
N PHE A 335 -7.25 1.24 -0.30
CA PHE A 335 -6.71 2.58 -0.61
C PHE A 335 -7.36 3.20 -1.83
N LEU A 336 -7.53 2.43 -2.91
CA LEU A 336 -8.23 2.87 -4.13
C LEU A 336 -9.69 3.26 -3.83
N ALA A 337 -10.42 2.42 -3.10
CA ALA A 337 -11.81 2.66 -2.77
C ALA A 337 -12.00 3.94 -1.94
N LYS A 338 -11.19 4.12 -0.88
CA LYS A 338 -11.25 5.30 -0.01
C LYS A 338 -10.77 6.56 -0.73
N ALA A 339 -9.69 6.49 -1.51
CA ALA A 339 -9.20 7.59 -2.33
C ALA A 339 -10.29 8.07 -3.31
N LEU A 340 -10.98 7.13 -3.96
CA LEU A 340 -12.04 7.46 -4.91
C LEU A 340 -13.26 8.10 -4.24
N ASP A 341 -13.62 7.69 -3.01
CA ASP A 341 -14.70 8.34 -2.27
C ASP A 341 -14.32 9.78 -1.90
N GLN A 342 -13.05 10.02 -1.53
CA GLN A 342 -12.56 11.32 -1.05
C GLN A 342 -12.22 12.31 -2.18
N VAL A 343 -11.98 11.84 -3.41
CA VAL A 343 -11.80 12.75 -4.56
C VAL A 343 -13.17 13.28 -5.01
N ARG A 344 -13.22 14.53 -5.49
CA ARG A 344 -14.47 15.13 -5.99
C ARG A 344 -14.92 14.57 -7.33
N PRO A 345 -16.19 14.72 -7.72
CA PRO A 345 -16.63 14.45 -9.09
C PRO A 345 -15.78 15.20 -10.12
N GLY A 346 -15.42 14.54 -11.22
CA GLY A 346 -14.52 15.07 -12.26
C GLY A 346 -13.05 15.18 -11.84
N GLY A 347 -12.73 14.94 -10.58
CA GLY A 347 -11.36 14.86 -10.08
C GLY A 347 -10.70 13.51 -10.43
N MET A 348 -9.41 13.36 -10.10
CA MET A 348 -8.58 12.23 -10.56
C MET A 348 -7.94 11.49 -9.39
N VAL A 349 -7.99 10.16 -9.44
CA VAL A 349 -7.12 9.26 -8.67
C VAL A 349 -6.05 8.74 -9.61
N ALA A 350 -4.78 9.11 -9.37
CA ALA A 350 -3.63 8.73 -10.19
C ALA A 350 -2.62 8.00 -9.31
N VAL A 351 -2.70 6.67 -9.24
CA VAL A 351 -1.93 5.89 -8.27
C VAL A 351 -1.25 4.69 -8.89
N ILE A 352 -0.13 4.32 -8.26
CA ILE A 352 0.55 3.05 -8.52
C ILE A 352 -0.06 2.00 -7.59
N THR A 353 -0.41 0.85 -8.14
CA THR A 353 -0.93 -0.31 -7.42
C THR A 353 -0.33 -1.60 -7.96
N THR A 354 -0.54 -2.72 -7.26
CA THR A 354 -0.14 -4.03 -7.78
C THR A 354 -0.96 -4.43 -9.01
N LYS A 355 -0.35 -5.15 -9.97
CA LYS A 355 -1.08 -5.73 -11.11
C LYS A 355 -2.32 -6.54 -10.68
N GLY A 356 -2.30 -7.08 -9.46
CA GLY A 356 -3.41 -7.85 -8.90
C GLY A 356 -4.72 -7.07 -8.78
N THR A 357 -4.71 -5.73 -8.74
CA THR A 357 -5.93 -4.93 -8.77
C THR A 357 -6.72 -5.15 -10.06
N LEU A 358 -6.02 -5.14 -11.21
CA LEU A 358 -6.65 -5.32 -12.51
C LEU A 358 -6.74 -6.79 -12.94
N ASP A 359 -5.73 -7.64 -12.64
CA ASP A 359 -5.61 -9.00 -13.20
C ASP A 359 -6.23 -10.11 -12.36
N LYS A 360 -6.62 -9.86 -11.09
CA LYS A 360 -7.21 -10.93 -10.29
C LYS A 360 -8.55 -11.43 -10.85
N ALA A 361 -8.81 -12.74 -10.77
CA ALA A 361 -10.04 -13.34 -11.28
C ALA A 361 -11.29 -12.72 -10.65
N ASN A 362 -11.28 -12.46 -9.34
CA ASN A 362 -12.40 -11.82 -8.65
C ASN A 362 -12.53 -10.34 -9.05
N PRO A 363 -13.63 -9.92 -9.71
CA PRO A 363 -13.80 -8.56 -10.21
C PRO A 363 -14.34 -7.56 -9.17
N THR A 364 -14.53 -7.93 -7.92
CA THR A 364 -15.23 -7.11 -6.91
C THR A 364 -14.71 -5.67 -6.83
N ILE A 365 -13.38 -5.48 -6.77
CA ILE A 365 -12.82 -4.13 -6.73
C ILE A 365 -13.05 -3.39 -8.06
N ARG A 366 -12.85 -4.06 -9.21
CA ARG A 366 -13.04 -3.43 -10.51
C ARG A 366 -14.49 -2.98 -10.72
N LYS A 367 -15.47 -3.78 -10.31
CA LYS A 367 -16.90 -3.38 -10.30
C LYS A 367 -17.13 -2.18 -9.41
N TYR A 368 -16.59 -2.21 -8.18
CA TYR A 368 -16.68 -1.08 -7.25
C TYR A 368 -16.16 0.22 -7.86
N LEU A 369 -14.98 0.16 -8.51
CA LEU A 369 -14.36 1.31 -9.15
C LEU A 369 -15.17 1.77 -10.38
N ALA A 370 -15.59 0.84 -11.25
CA ALA A 370 -16.32 1.15 -12.48
C ALA A 370 -17.65 1.87 -12.23
N GLU A 371 -18.38 1.48 -11.19
CA GLU A 371 -19.60 2.16 -10.79
C GLU A 371 -19.38 3.65 -10.43
N ARG A 372 -18.17 4.01 -9.98
CA ARG A 372 -17.86 5.32 -9.38
C ARG A 372 -16.90 6.16 -10.21
N ALA A 373 -16.13 5.53 -11.08
CA ALA A 373 -15.10 6.19 -11.89
C ALA A 373 -15.03 5.61 -13.29
N GLU A 374 -14.41 6.37 -14.16
CA GLU A 374 -13.95 5.92 -15.46
C GLU A 374 -12.45 5.61 -15.38
N LEU A 375 -12.03 4.46 -15.88
CA LEU A 375 -10.63 4.17 -16.11
C LEU A 375 -10.22 4.90 -17.38
N VAL A 376 -9.65 6.09 -17.27
CA VAL A 376 -9.23 6.89 -18.42
C VAL A 376 -7.91 6.40 -19.01
N GLY A 377 -7.16 5.63 -18.24
CA GLY A 377 -5.96 4.94 -18.69
C GLY A 377 -5.25 4.17 -17.59
N ALA A 378 -4.45 3.21 -18.01
CA ALA A 378 -3.55 2.47 -17.13
C ALA A 378 -2.22 2.21 -17.85
N VAL A 379 -1.11 2.16 -17.09
CA VAL A 379 0.21 1.80 -17.62
C VAL A 379 0.81 0.71 -16.77
N ARG A 380 1.18 -0.43 -17.37
CA ARG A 380 1.87 -1.52 -16.68
C ARG A 380 3.37 -1.33 -16.73
N LEU A 381 3.98 -1.27 -15.55
CA LEU A 381 5.42 -1.14 -15.38
C LEU A 381 6.11 -2.51 -15.43
N PRO A 382 7.33 -2.60 -15.97
CA PRO A 382 8.12 -3.82 -15.87
C PRO A 382 8.47 -4.10 -14.40
N ASN A 383 8.69 -5.37 -14.07
CA ASN A 383 8.99 -5.82 -12.70
C ASN A 383 10.24 -5.17 -12.09
N THR A 384 11.14 -4.64 -12.93
CA THR A 384 12.37 -3.94 -12.52
C THR A 384 12.16 -2.46 -12.16
N ALA A 385 10.95 -1.91 -12.33
CA ALA A 385 10.66 -0.49 -12.11
C ALA A 385 11.05 0.05 -10.72
N PHE A 386 11.05 -0.80 -9.70
CA PHE A 386 11.41 -0.45 -8.32
C PHE A 386 12.75 -1.03 -7.86
N LYS A 387 13.47 -1.76 -8.74
CA LYS A 387 14.69 -2.48 -8.38
C LYS A 387 15.79 -1.57 -7.85
N ASP A 388 16.04 -0.46 -8.54
CA ASP A 388 17.11 0.47 -8.19
C ASP A 388 16.86 1.20 -6.86
N ASN A 389 15.61 1.56 -6.58
CA ASN A 389 15.25 2.33 -5.38
C ASN A 389 14.87 1.45 -4.20
N ALA A 390 14.12 0.38 -4.44
CA ALA A 390 13.55 -0.45 -3.37
C ALA A 390 14.14 -1.86 -3.31
N GLY A 391 15.02 -2.25 -4.25
CA GLY A 391 15.65 -3.57 -4.27
C GLY A 391 14.69 -4.73 -4.51
N THR A 392 13.47 -4.46 -5.01
CA THR A 392 12.44 -5.47 -5.27
C THR A 392 12.05 -5.54 -6.74
N GLU A 393 11.67 -6.72 -7.18
CA GLU A 393 11.12 -6.96 -8.52
C GLU A 393 9.62 -7.24 -8.38
N VAL A 394 8.78 -6.27 -8.79
CA VAL A 394 7.32 -6.39 -8.73
C VAL A 394 6.67 -5.70 -9.92
N THR A 395 5.76 -6.40 -10.60
CA THR A 395 4.93 -5.81 -11.64
C THR A 395 3.82 -4.99 -11.00
N ALA A 396 3.77 -3.71 -11.36
CA ALA A 396 2.80 -2.76 -10.87
C ALA A 396 2.11 -2.03 -12.01
N ASP A 397 0.93 -1.49 -11.73
CA ASP A 397 0.13 -0.72 -12.67
C ASP A 397 -0.04 0.71 -12.16
N ILE A 398 0.10 1.71 -13.03
CA ILE A 398 -0.35 3.07 -12.79
C ILE A 398 -1.79 3.15 -13.29
N LEU A 399 -2.71 3.60 -12.45
CA LEU A 399 -4.12 3.76 -12.79
C LEU A 399 -4.49 5.24 -12.77
N PHE A 400 -5.21 5.68 -13.80
CA PHE A 400 -5.85 6.99 -13.86
C PHE A 400 -7.37 6.80 -13.86
N LEU A 401 -8.00 7.12 -12.73
CA LEU A 401 -9.44 6.95 -12.50
C LEU A 401 -10.08 8.32 -12.33
N GLN A 402 -10.95 8.72 -13.26
CA GLN A 402 -11.71 9.96 -13.15
C GLN A 402 -13.05 9.70 -12.46
N LYS A 403 -13.29 10.36 -11.34
CA LYS A 403 -14.54 10.17 -10.59
C LYS A 403 -15.75 10.68 -11.36
N ARG A 404 -16.78 9.84 -11.42
CA ARG A 404 -18.07 10.19 -11.99
C ARG A 404 -18.86 11.14 -11.10
N GLU A 405 -19.75 11.92 -11.68
CA GLU A 405 -20.65 12.80 -10.91
C GLU A 405 -21.58 12.01 -9.99
N ARG A 406 -21.99 10.84 -10.42
CA ARG A 406 -22.86 9.92 -9.64
C ARG A 406 -22.46 8.47 -9.88
N LYS A 407 -22.77 7.66 -8.91
CA LYS A 407 -22.67 6.21 -9.05
C LYS A 407 -23.63 5.73 -10.13
N ILE A 408 -23.15 4.88 -11.04
CA ILE A 408 -23.93 4.25 -12.09
C ILE A 408 -23.69 2.73 -12.07
N ASP A 409 -24.71 1.98 -12.40
CA ASP A 409 -24.61 0.53 -12.60
C ASP A 409 -24.09 0.27 -14.01
N ILE A 410 -22.79 0.00 -14.12
CA ILE A 410 -22.11 -0.23 -15.39
C ILE A 410 -20.99 -1.25 -15.22
N GLU A 411 -20.81 -2.10 -16.20
CA GLU A 411 -19.76 -3.12 -16.25
C GLU A 411 -18.98 -3.01 -17.56
N PRO A 412 -18.07 -2.01 -17.69
CA PRO A 412 -17.23 -1.85 -18.87
C PRO A 412 -16.21 -2.99 -19.02
N ASP A 413 -15.67 -3.17 -20.22
CA ASP A 413 -14.79 -4.30 -20.57
C ASP A 413 -13.60 -4.46 -19.62
N TRP A 414 -13.02 -3.36 -19.11
CA TRP A 414 -11.90 -3.42 -18.16
C TRP A 414 -12.26 -4.00 -16.78
N VAL A 415 -13.52 -4.27 -16.49
CA VAL A 415 -13.91 -5.06 -15.31
C VAL A 415 -13.54 -6.53 -15.49
N HIS A 416 -13.43 -7.01 -16.73
CA HIS A 416 -13.15 -8.39 -17.10
C HIS A 416 -11.67 -8.62 -17.42
N LEU A 417 -11.33 -9.88 -17.64
CA LEU A 417 -10.01 -10.29 -18.08
C LEU A 417 -10.05 -10.62 -19.58
N GLY A 418 -8.98 -10.28 -20.26
CA GLY A 418 -8.62 -10.71 -21.58
C GLY A 418 -7.38 -11.60 -21.55
N VAL A 419 -6.78 -11.82 -22.70
CA VAL A 419 -5.54 -12.60 -22.85
C VAL A 419 -4.58 -11.84 -23.78
N THR A 420 -3.30 -11.91 -23.46
CA THR A 420 -2.23 -11.43 -24.33
C THR A 420 -2.04 -12.35 -25.54
N GLU A 421 -1.30 -11.92 -26.57
CA GLU A 421 -0.98 -12.75 -27.73
C GLU A 421 -0.34 -14.09 -27.38
N ASN A 422 0.46 -14.15 -26.29
CA ASN A 422 1.08 -15.38 -25.79
C ASN A 422 0.20 -16.15 -24.81
N GLY A 423 -1.11 -15.82 -24.71
CA GLY A 423 -2.09 -16.59 -23.96
C GLY A 423 -2.09 -16.38 -22.44
N ILE A 424 -1.42 -15.33 -21.94
CA ILE A 424 -1.43 -14.98 -20.51
C ILE A 424 -2.66 -14.13 -20.20
N ALA A 425 -3.39 -14.51 -19.14
CA ALA A 425 -4.53 -13.73 -18.67
C ALA A 425 -4.06 -12.38 -18.07
N VAL A 426 -4.63 -11.30 -18.56
CA VAL A 426 -4.43 -9.92 -18.09
C VAL A 426 -5.78 -9.21 -18.08
N ASN A 427 -5.82 -8.01 -17.51
CA ASN A 427 -7.00 -7.18 -17.67
C ASN A 427 -7.32 -6.91 -19.15
N SER A 428 -8.61 -6.88 -19.53
CA SER A 428 -9.01 -6.62 -20.92
C SER A 428 -8.45 -5.30 -21.45
N TYR A 429 -8.31 -4.27 -20.62
CA TYR A 429 -7.67 -3.02 -20.99
C TYR A 429 -6.26 -3.24 -21.57
N PHE A 430 -5.44 -4.07 -20.95
CA PHE A 430 -4.08 -4.37 -21.45
C PHE A 430 -4.08 -5.34 -22.64
N ALA A 431 -5.09 -6.19 -22.77
CA ALA A 431 -5.24 -7.04 -23.94
C ALA A 431 -5.61 -6.22 -25.21
N GLU A 432 -6.41 -5.15 -25.00
CA GLU A 432 -6.82 -4.22 -26.08
C GLU A 432 -5.78 -3.12 -26.33
N HIS A 433 -4.98 -2.76 -25.31
CA HIS A 433 -3.95 -1.72 -25.36
C HIS A 433 -2.58 -2.26 -24.96
N PRO A 434 -1.99 -3.19 -25.74
CA PRO A 434 -0.69 -3.77 -25.40
C PRO A 434 0.44 -2.73 -25.35
N GLU A 435 0.33 -1.61 -26.04
CA GLU A 435 1.27 -0.48 -26.00
C GLU A 435 1.31 0.22 -24.64
N MET A 436 0.33 -0.02 -23.78
CA MET A 436 0.30 0.50 -22.39
C MET A 436 1.05 -0.40 -21.41
N MET A 437 1.57 -1.53 -21.84
CA MET A 437 2.51 -2.35 -21.07
C MET A 437 3.94 -1.98 -21.49
N LEU A 438 4.76 -1.54 -20.53
CA LEU A 438 6.15 -1.16 -20.79
C LEU A 438 7.11 -2.36 -20.84
N GLY A 439 6.60 -3.48 -21.32
CA GLY A 439 7.25 -4.77 -21.46
C GLY A 439 6.26 -5.80 -21.99
N PHE A 440 6.56 -7.05 -21.78
CA PHE A 440 5.68 -8.16 -22.15
C PHE A 440 5.44 -9.09 -20.96
N MET A 441 4.30 -9.75 -20.94
CA MET A 441 3.96 -10.68 -19.87
C MET A 441 4.60 -12.05 -20.11
N GLU A 442 5.19 -12.61 -19.04
CA GLU A 442 5.70 -13.98 -19.02
C GLU A 442 5.41 -14.66 -17.68
N TYR A 443 5.56 -15.97 -17.62
CA TYR A 443 5.51 -16.72 -16.36
C TYR A 443 6.88 -16.63 -15.67
N ASP A 444 6.88 -16.18 -14.41
CA ASP A 444 8.11 -16.16 -13.61
C ASP A 444 8.43 -17.56 -13.05
N THR A 445 9.34 -18.23 -13.74
CA THR A 445 9.83 -19.54 -13.32
C THR A 445 11.00 -19.48 -12.35
N ARG A 446 11.57 -18.29 -12.09
CA ARG A 446 12.77 -18.10 -11.25
C ARG A 446 12.43 -18.22 -9.77
N ILE A 447 11.27 -17.68 -9.34
CA ILE A 447 10.88 -17.62 -7.92
C ILE A 447 10.07 -18.88 -7.52
N TYR A 448 9.19 -19.35 -8.41
CA TYR A 448 8.21 -20.40 -8.07
C TYR A 448 8.38 -21.71 -8.85
N GLY A 449 9.52 -21.88 -9.57
CA GLY A 449 9.81 -23.09 -10.35
C GLY A 449 9.16 -23.12 -11.73
N GLN A 450 9.50 -24.15 -12.55
CA GLN A 450 9.10 -24.24 -13.95
C GLN A 450 7.59 -24.38 -14.19
N ASP A 451 6.85 -24.87 -13.20
CA ASP A 451 5.38 -25.00 -13.27
C ASP A 451 4.64 -23.76 -12.72
N SER A 452 5.36 -22.68 -12.49
CA SER A 452 4.80 -21.45 -11.95
C SER A 452 3.74 -20.86 -12.87
N ARG A 453 2.63 -20.45 -12.28
CA ARG A 453 1.60 -19.63 -12.94
C ARG A 453 1.67 -18.16 -12.52
N TYR A 454 2.68 -17.79 -11.76
CA TYR A 454 2.91 -16.40 -11.42
C TYR A 454 3.42 -15.65 -12.64
N THR A 455 2.80 -14.53 -12.95
CA THR A 455 3.12 -13.74 -14.15
C THR A 455 3.82 -12.45 -13.78
N VAL A 456 4.76 -12.03 -14.62
CA VAL A 456 5.49 -10.77 -14.50
C VAL A 456 5.49 -10.04 -15.83
N CYS A 457 5.61 -8.72 -15.77
CA CYS A 457 5.92 -7.92 -16.95
C CYS A 457 7.43 -7.71 -16.99
N VAL A 458 8.09 -8.13 -18.05
CA VAL A 458 9.53 -7.99 -18.22
C VAL A 458 9.86 -7.06 -19.39
N ASN A 459 10.98 -6.36 -19.29
CA ASN A 459 11.54 -5.62 -20.40
C ASN A 459 13.00 -6.02 -20.54
N ASN A 460 13.35 -6.58 -21.71
CA ASN A 460 14.69 -7.10 -22.01
C ASN A 460 15.50 -6.15 -22.90
N ASP A 461 15.00 -4.93 -23.16
CA ASP A 461 15.77 -3.94 -23.91
C ASP A 461 16.86 -3.33 -23.02
N GLU A 462 18.11 -3.57 -23.39
CA GLU A 462 19.27 -3.03 -22.65
C GLU A 462 19.33 -1.48 -22.68
N ASN A 463 18.68 -0.85 -23.65
CA ASN A 463 18.57 0.61 -23.79
C ASN A 463 17.26 1.17 -23.23
N PHE A 464 16.49 0.37 -22.49
CA PHE A 464 15.20 0.79 -21.95
C PHE A 464 15.35 2.01 -21.04
N ASN A 465 14.65 3.07 -21.42
CA ASN A 465 14.52 4.28 -20.61
C ASN A 465 13.10 4.38 -20.05
N MET A 466 12.96 4.15 -18.74
CA MET A 466 11.67 4.16 -18.04
C MET A 466 10.95 5.50 -18.21
N TYR A 467 11.67 6.61 -18.07
CA TYR A 467 11.08 7.95 -18.14
C TYR A 467 10.48 8.23 -19.54
N GLU A 468 11.24 7.92 -20.61
CA GLU A 468 10.77 8.11 -21.99
C GLU A 468 9.61 7.19 -22.33
N ALA A 469 9.71 5.90 -21.96
CA ALA A 469 8.67 4.91 -22.22
C ALA A 469 7.36 5.27 -21.51
N LEU A 470 7.46 5.68 -20.25
CA LEU A 470 6.31 6.05 -19.44
C LEU A 470 5.64 7.34 -19.98
N ASN A 471 6.40 8.36 -20.32
CA ASN A 471 5.85 9.57 -20.94
C ASN A 471 5.18 9.29 -22.28
N LYS A 472 5.76 8.39 -23.09
CA LYS A 472 5.15 7.97 -24.37
C LYS A 472 3.82 7.26 -24.14
N ALA A 473 3.75 6.32 -23.19
CA ALA A 473 2.50 5.62 -22.86
C ALA A 473 1.43 6.59 -22.34
N ILE A 474 1.80 7.47 -21.39
CA ILE A 474 0.91 8.51 -20.85
C ILE A 474 0.42 9.44 -21.95
N GLY A 475 1.25 9.78 -22.94
CA GLY A 475 0.86 10.61 -24.08
C GLY A 475 -0.30 10.05 -24.92
N ASN A 476 -0.55 8.74 -24.85
CA ASN A 476 -1.69 8.09 -25.49
C ASN A 476 -3.01 8.26 -24.72
N ILE A 477 -2.93 8.60 -23.42
CA ILE A 477 -4.12 8.74 -22.56
C ILE A 477 -4.78 10.09 -22.84
N LYS A 478 -6.07 10.06 -23.16
CA LYS A 478 -6.89 11.25 -23.37
C LYS A 478 -7.86 11.40 -22.21
N ALA A 479 -7.63 12.40 -21.38
CA ALA A 479 -8.49 12.75 -20.28
C ALA A 479 -8.58 14.27 -20.16
N GLN A 480 -9.66 14.75 -19.60
CA GLN A 480 -9.86 16.16 -19.30
C GLN A 480 -10.49 16.26 -17.90
N MET A 481 -9.77 16.87 -16.98
CA MET A 481 -10.34 17.21 -15.69
C MET A 481 -11.25 18.42 -15.84
N THR A 482 -12.44 18.33 -15.26
CA THR A 482 -13.36 19.46 -15.22
C THR A 482 -12.95 20.41 -14.13
N ASP A 483 -12.88 21.72 -14.45
CA ASP A 483 -12.71 22.75 -13.42
C ASP A 483 -13.96 22.77 -12.54
N PHE A 484 -13.73 22.71 -11.24
CA PHE A 484 -14.79 22.85 -10.25
C PHE A 484 -14.67 24.26 -9.64
N GLU A 485 -15.58 25.14 -10.00
CA GLU A 485 -15.73 26.38 -9.27
C GLU A 485 -16.22 26.04 -7.86
N ARG A 486 -15.33 26.14 -6.87
CA ARG A 486 -15.76 26.11 -5.48
C ARG A 486 -16.62 27.35 -5.29
N VAL A 487 -17.91 27.16 -5.04
CA VAL A 487 -18.77 28.21 -4.50
C VAL A 487 -18.07 28.63 -3.21
N ALA A 488 -17.45 29.81 -3.22
CA ALA A 488 -16.92 30.44 -2.02
C ALA A 488 -18.09 30.50 -1.05
N ASP A 489 -17.92 29.92 0.15
CA ASP A 489 -18.91 30.05 1.21
C ASP A 489 -19.16 31.59 1.42
N GLU A 490 -20.34 32.02 1.03
CA GLU A 490 -20.83 33.40 1.24
C GLU A 490 -21.10 33.68 2.75
N ALA A 491 -20.44 32.94 3.64
CA ALA A 491 -20.68 33.02 5.09
C ALA A 491 -19.77 34.01 5.85
N GLU A 492 -18.91 34.77 5.18
CA GLU A 492 -18.06 35.80 5.86
C GLU A 492 -18.41 37.25 5.53
N GLN A 493 -19.60 37.55 5.03
CA GLN A 493 -20.02 38.96 4.79
C GLN A 493 -21.31 39.36 5.51
N THR A 494 -21.54 38.91 6.73
CA THR A 494 -22.59 39.52 7.57
C THR A 494 -22.14 39.62 9.01
N GLU A 495 -21.16 40.48 9.30
CA GLU A 495 -20.97 41.13 10.58
C GLU A 495 -20.16 42.41 10.40
N GLU A 496 -20.81 43.45 9.83
CA GLU A 496 -20.50 44.85 10.06
C GLU A 496 -21.70 45.69 9.58
N VAL A 497 -22.72 45.80 10.45
CA VAL A 497 -23.54 47.03 10.59
C VAL A 497 -23.93 47.19 12.05
#